data_47a8b7333b3b53f72aed29d8bab50716
#
_entry.id   47a8b7333b3b53f72aed29d8bab50716
#
_cell.length_a   1.000
_cell.length_b   1.000
_cell.length_c   1.000
_cell.angle_alpha   90.00
_cell.angle_beta   90.00
_cell.angle_gamma   90.00
#
_symmetry.space_group_name_H-M   'P 1'
#
loop_
_entity.id
_entity.type
_entity.pdbx_description
1 polymer ?
#
loop_
_entity_poly.entity_id
_entity_poly.type
_entity_poly.pdbx_seq_one_letter_code
_entity_poly.pdbx_strand_id
1 'polypeptide(L)'
;MDKSGPIIVIEDDVDDQNILEEIFQKLGYPNKVIYFSDGNEALNFLDRSDVQPFLILSDINMPKINGFELRNRIFTNEQLQIKCIPYLFFTTGANKKSVTEAYALSVQGFFIKPNSMQALENTIKKIVEYWRECIAPSQYE
;
A
#
# COMPACT_ATOMS: atom_id res chain seq x y z
N MET A 1 0.94 8.38 -9.21
CA MET A 1 -0.15 7.38 -9.22
C MET A 1 -0.63 7.15 -10.64
N ASP A 2 -0.72 5.90 -11.02
CA ASP A 2 -1.34 5.48 -12.27
C ASP A 2 -2.45 4.50 -11.93
N LYS A 3 -3.69 4.83 -12.22
CA LYS A 3 -4.86 4.00 -11.89
C LYS A 3 -4.83 2.63 -12.57
N SER A 4 -4.08 2.49 -13.65
CA SER A 4 -3.87 1.22 -14.35
C SER A 4 -2.64 0.47 -13.85
N GLY A 5 -1.87 1.08 -12.97
CA GLY A 5 -0.64 0.52 -12.45
C GLY A 5 -0.87 -0.58 -11.41
N PRO A 6 0.21 -1.22 -10.99
CA PRO A 6 0.10 -2.29 -10.00
C PRO A 6 -0.25 -1.77 -8.61
N ILE A 7 -0.93 -2.61 -7.84
CA ILE A 7 -1.13 -2.42 -6.41
C ILE A 7 0.02 -3.13 -5.73
N ILE A 8 0.76 -2.41 -4.89
CA ILE A 8 1.91 -2.94 -4.18
C ILE A 8 1.48 -3.29 -2.75
N VAL A 9 1.68 -4.53 -2.36
CA VAL A 9 1.38 -5.01 -1.01
C VAL A 9 2.70 -5.41 -0.35
N ILE A 10 3.00 -4.78 0.78
CA ILE A 10 4.22 -5.06 1.52
C ILE A 10 3.82 -5.72 2.84
N GLU A 11 4.03 -7.01 2.91
CA GLU A 11 3.57 -7.88 3.98
C GLU A 11 4.49 -9.09 4.08
N ASP A 12 5.09 -9.30 5.25
CA ASP A 12 6.02 -10.40 5.46
C ASP A 12 5.36 -11.74 5.78
N ASP A 13 4.10 -11.75 6.18
CA ASP A 13 3.37 -12.97 6.48
C ASP A 13 2.75 -13.55 5.21
N VAL A 14 3.21 -14.76 4.84
CA VAL A 14 2.76 -15.43 3.61
C VAL A 14 1.27 -15.78 3.67
N ASP A 15 0.76 -16.14 4.83
CA ASP A 15 -0.67 -16.45 4.97
C ASP A 15 -1.52 -15.20 4.72
N ASP A 16 -1.10 -14.06 5.22
CA ASP A 16 -1.78 -12.79 4.97
C ASP A 16 -1.71 -12.40 3.50
N GLN A 17 -0.55 -12.62 2.85
CA GLN A 17 -0.44 -12.39 1.40
C GLN A 17 -1.42 -13.26 0.62
N ASN A 18 -1.54 -14.53 0.97
CA ASN A 18 -2.44 -15.46 0.29
C ASN A 18 -3.91 -15.07 0.47
N ILE A 19 -4.28 -14.62 1.66
CA ILE A 19 -5.63 -14.14 1.93
C ILE A 19 -5.95 -12.90 1.08
N LEU A 20 -5.04 -11.96 1.01
CA LEU A 20 -5.23 -10.76 0.19
C LEU A 20 -5.32 -11.10 -1.30
N GLU A 21 -4.49 -12.03 -1.77
CA GLU A 21 -4.53 -12.47 -3.17
C GLU A 21 -5.89 -13.07 -3.52
N GLU A 22 -6.43 -13.90 -2.64
CA GLU A 22 -7.77 -14.48 -2.84
C GLU A 22 -8.83 -13.40 -2.94
N ILE A 23 -8.75 -12.38 -2.10
CA ILE A 23 -9.69 -11.25 -2.12
C ILE A 23 -9.56 -10.43 -3.40
N PHE A 24 -8.34 -10.10 -3.81
CA PHE A 24 -8.13 -9.34 -5.03
C PHE A 24 -8.61 -10.08 -6.26
N GLN A 25 -8.41 -11.40 -6.32
CA GLN A 25 -8.92 -12.21 -7.42
C GLN A 25 -10.44 -12.20 -7.46
N LYS A 26 -11.07 -12.30 -6.30
CA LYS A 26 -12.54 -12.27 -6.20
C LYS A 26 -13.11 -10.93 -6.65
N LEU A 27 -12.46 -9.83 -6.27
CA LEU A 27 -12.90 -8.48 -6.65
C LEU A 27 -12.69 -8.18 -8.13
N GLY A 28 -11.72 -8.84 -8.75
CA GLY A 28 -11.56 -8.80 -10.20
C GLY A 28 -11.08 -7.48 -10.79
N TYR A 29 -10.39 -6.65 -10.01
CA TYR A 29 -9.80 -5.43 -10.56
C TYR A 29 -8.72 -5.76 -11.59
N PRO A 30 -8.59 -4.94 -12.66
CA PRO A 30 -7.60 -5.21 -13.70
C PRO A 30 -6.15 -4.97 -13.26
N ASN A 31 -5.96 -4.31 -12.14
CA ASN A 31 -4.63 -3.99 -11.63
C ASN A 31 -3.89 -5.26 -11.20
N LYS A 32 -2.63 -5.36 -11.62
CA LYS A 32 -1.75 -6.41 -11.12
C LYS A 32 -1.45 -6.12 -9.64
N VAL A 33 -1.43 -7.16 -8.82
CA VAL A 33 -1.05 -7.03 -7.41
C VAL A 33 0.31 -7.70 -7.22
N ILE A 34 1.26 -6.95 -6.67
CA ILE A 34 2.63 -7.41 -6.47
C ILE A 34 2.93 -7.39 -4.98
N TYR A 35 3.41 -8.52 -4.46
CA TYR A 35 3.68 -8.72 -3.03
C TYR A 35 5.18 -8.66 -2.76
N PHE A 36 5.55 -7.95 -1.70
CA PHE A 36 6.91 -7.93 -1.18
C PHE A 36 6.88 -8.30 0.30
N SER A 37 7.78 -9.20 0.69
CA SER A 37 7.96 -9.58 2.10
C SER A 37 8.94 -8.67 2.82
N ASP A 38 9.63 -7.80 2.10
CA ASP A 38 10.73 -6.98 2.58
C ASP A 38 10.61 -5.57 2.01
N GLY A 39 10.70 -4.59 2.89
CA GLY A 39 10.62 -3.17 2.49
C GLY A 39 11.76 -2.73 1.58
N ASN A 40 12.95 -3.31 1.73
CA ASN A 40 14.08 -2.97 0.86
C ASN A 40 13.83 -3.43 -0.58
N GLU A 41 13.28 -4.62 -0.75
CA GLU A 41 12.92 -5.12 -2.08
C GLU A 41 11.83 -4.25 -2.71
N ALA A 42 10.86 -3.82 -1.92
CA ALA A 42 9.81 -2.91 -2.39
C ALA A 42 10.41 -1.58 -2.85
N LEU A 43 11.34 -1.00 -2.08
CA LEU A 43 12.02 0.24 -2.44
C LEU A 43 12.78 0.11 -3.76
N ASN A 44 13.52 -0.97 -3.94
CA ASN A 44 14.26 -1.20 -5.18
C ASN A 44 13.32 -1.28 -6.38
N PHE A 45 12.18 -1.93 -6.21
CA PHE A 45 11.18 -2.02 -7.26
C PHE A 45 10.55 -0.65 -7.57
N LEU A 46 10.17 0.09 -6.53
CA LEU A 46 9.52 1.39 -6.66
C LEU A 46 10.45 2.45 -7.28
N ASP A 47 11.75 2.29 -7.09
CA ASP A 47 12.76 3.23 -7.57
C ASP A 47 12.99 3.12 -9.09
N ARG A 48 12.48 2.10 -9.72
CA ARG A 48 12.59 1.93 -11.18
C ARG A 48 11.73 2.97 -11.88
N SER A 49 12.30 3.58 -12.93
CA SER A 49 11.62 4.64 -13.68
C SER A 49 10.41 4.15 -14.46
N ASP A 50 10.37 2.87 -14.82
CA ASP A 50 9.28 2.25 -15.57
C ASP A 50 8.11 1.80 -14.69
N VAL A 51 8.23 1.96 -13.36
CA VAL A 51 7.20 1.51 -12.42
C VAL A 51 6.35 2.70 -11.99
N GLN A 52 5.04 2.63 -12.27
CA GLN A 52 4.06 3.63 -11.88
C GLN A 52 2.91 2.94 -11.14
N PRO A 53 3.05 2.73 -9.81
CA PRO A 53 2.02 2.04 -9.04
C PRO A 53 0.73 2.83 -8.90
N PHE A 54 -0.35 2.11 -8.62
CA PHE A 54 -1.62 2.69 -8.24
C PHE A 54 -1.67 2.99 -6.74
N LEU A 55 -1.44 1.97 -5.90
CA LEU A 55 -1.51 2.08 -4.43
C LEU A 55 -0.40 1.28 -3.79
N ILE A 56 -0.02 1.69 -2.57
CA ILE A 56 0.82 0.89 -1.68
C ILE A 56 0.03 0.57 -0.41
N LEU A 57 -0.11 -0.71 -0.10
CA LEU A 57 -0.65 -1.20 1.16
C LEU A 57 0.50 -1.85 1.92
N SER A 58 0.82 -1.32 3.10
CA SER A 58 2.00 -1.75 3.85
C SER A 58 1.66 -2.11 5.28
N ASP A 59 2.19 -3.22 5.76
CA ASP A 59 2.22 -3.49 7.19
C ASP A 59 3.25 -2.58 7.87
N ILE A 60 3.17 -2.48 9.20
CA ILE A 60 4.11 -1.71 10.01
C ILE A 60 5.21 -2.62 10.55
N ASN A 61 4.83 -3.75 11.15
CA ASN A 61 5.77 -4.64 11.82
C ASN A 61 6.35 -5.65 10.82
N MET A 62 7.53 -5.34 10.32
CA MET A 62 8.25 -6.16 9.35
C MET A 62 9.71 -6.26 9.75
N PRO A 63 10.40 -7.36 9.38
CA PRO A 63 11.83 -7.47 9.65
C PRO A 63 12.65 -6.48 8.80
N LYS A 64 13.89 -6.24 9.20
CA LYS A 64 14.86 -5.33 8.56
C LYS A 64 14.44 -3.87 8.69
N ILE A 65 13.58 -3.38 7.78
CA ILE A 65 12.97 -2.05 7.93
C ILE A 65 11.48 -2.20 8.18
N ASN A 66 10.96 -1.46 9.15
CA ASN A 66 9.53 -1.48 9.45
C ASN A 66 8.78 -0.51 8.52
N GLY A 67 7.45 -0.52 8.62
CA GLY A 67 6.60 0.31 7.77
C GLY A 67 6.85 1.81 7.92
N PHE A 68 7.19 2.28 9.11
CA PHE A 68 7.49 3.69 9.35
C PHE A 68 8.78 4.12 8.64
N GLU A 69 9.82 3.30 8.73
CA GLU A 69 11.09 3.57 8.03
C GLU A 69 10.91 3.55 6.51
N LEU A 70 10.15 2.57 6.04
CA LEU A 70 9.84 2.46 4.62
C LEU A 70 9.10 3.71 4.12
N ARG A 71 8.05 4.11 4.84
CA ARG A 71 7.28 5.31 4.48
C ARG A 71 8.17 6.55 4.50
N ASN A 72 9.02 6.68 5.52
CA ASN A 72 9.91 7.83 5.59
C ASN A 72 10.87 7.89 4.39
N ARG A 73 11.42 6.77 3.98
CA ARG A 73 12.33 6.71 2.82
C ARG A 73 11.62 7.08 1.53
N ILE A 74 10.37 6.66 1.37
CA ILE A 74 9.56 7.03 0.21
C ILE A 74 9.21 8.52 0.26
N PHE A 75 8.76 9.00 1.43
CA PHE A 75 8.32 10.38 1.62
C PHE A 75 9.44 11.39 1.40
N THR A 76 10.67 11.06 1.77
CA THR A 76 11.83 11.95 1.63
C THR A 76 12.58 11.79 0.31
N ASN A 77 12.17 10.86 -0.55
CA ASN A 77 12.79 10.62 -1.85
C ASN A 77 12.03 11.39 -2.93
N GLU A 78 12.67 12.40 -3.51
CA GLU A 78 12.03 13.27 -4.51
C GLU A 78 11.55 12.51 -5.74
N GLN A 79 12.30 11.49 -6.18
CA GLN A 79 11.94 10.67 -7.34
C GLN A 79 10.67 9.87 -7.09
N LEU A 80 10.45 9.46 -5.84
CA LEU A 80 9.25 8.71 -5.45
C LEU A 80 8.08 9.65 -5.15
N GLN A 81 8.34 10.82 -4.60
CA GLN A 81 7.30 11.81 -4.33
C GLN A 81 6.55 12.23 -5.60
N ILE A 82 7.26 12.44 -6.69
CA ILE A 82 6.64 12.89 -7.94
C ILE A 82 5.74 11.82 -8.57
N LYS A 83 5.87 10.57 -8.15
CA LYS A 83 4.96 9.50 -8.59
C LYS A 83 3.58 9.61 -7.97
N CYS A 84 3.43 10.37 -6.88
CA CYS A 84 2.16 10.62 -6.19
C CYS A 84 1.42 9.33 -5.83
N ILE A 85 2.14 8.34 -5.27
CA ILE A 85 1.55 7.03 -4.95
C ILE A 85 0.91 7.10 -3.57
N PRO A 86 -0.40 6.82 -3.43
CA PRO A 86 -1.03 6.74 -2.12
C PRO A 86 -0.40 5.61 -1.30
N TYR A 87 0.02 5.94 -0.09
CA TYR A 87 0.62 5.01 0.85
C TYR A 87 -0.32 4.82 2.04
N LEU A 88 -0.78 3.59 2.24
CA LEU A 88 -1.73 3.27 3.30
C LEU A 88 -1.15 2.17 4.18
N PHE A 89 -1.23 2.37 5.50
CA PHE A 89 -0.91 1.29 6.42
C PHE A 89 -2.10 0.35 6.56
N PHE A 90 -1.79 -0.93 6.62
CA PHE A 90 -2.76 -2.01 6.74
C PHE A 90 -2.17 -3.04 7.71
N THR A 91 -2.57 -2.96 8.98
CA THR A 91 -1.88 -3.67 10.06
C THR A 91 -2.86 -4.36 11.01
N THR A 92 -2.37 -5.32 11.79
CA THR A 92 -3.22 -6.08 12.73
C THR A 92 -3.50 -5.34 14.02
N GLY A 93 -2.68 -4.38 14.39
CA GLY A 93 -2.87 -3.66 15.64
C GLY A 93 -2.40 -2.22 15.57
N ALA A 94 -2.98 -1.39 16.43
CA ALA A 94 -2.64 0.02 16.50
C ALA A 94 -2.82 0.56 17.90
N ASN A 95 -2.11 1.64 18.19
CA ASN A 95 -2.31 2.44 19.39
C ASN A 95 -2.19 3.92 19.02
N LYS A 96 -2.47 4.80 19.94
CA LYS A 96 -2.44 6.24 19.67
C LYS A 96 -1.09 6.69 19.14
N LYS A 97 0.01 6.16 19.68
CA LYS A 97 1.37 6.53 19.27
C LYS A 97 1.63 6.11 17.81
N SER A 98 1.30 4.87 17.45
CA SER A 98 1.55 4.38 16.10
C SER A 98 0.71 5.11 15.05
N VAL A 99 -0.54 5.41 15.36
CA VAL A 99 -1.42 6.15 14.46
C VAL A 99 -0.93 7.59 14.28
N THR A 100 -0.54 8.24 15.38
CA THR A 100 0.00 9.60 15.35
C THR A 100 1.28 9.66 14.52
N GLU A 101 2.18 8.69 14.72
CA GLU A 101 3.44 8.60 13.98
C GLU A 101 3.20 8.41 12.48
N ALA A 102 2.23 7.57 12.13
CA ALA A 102 1.86 7.34 10.73
C ALA A 102 1.38 8.62 10.05
N TYR A 103 0.46 9.34 10.67
CA TYR A 103 -0.05 10.58 10.08
C TYR A 103 1.00 11.68 10.04
N ALA A 104 1.95 11.69 10.97
CA ALA A 104 3.09 12.60 10.91
C ALA A 104 3.99 12.33 9.70
N LEU A 105 3.97 11.12 9.16
CA LEU A 105 4.65 10.75 7.91
C LEU A 105 3.77 10.94 6.68
N SER A 106 2.66 11.63 6.83
CA SER A 106 1.74 11.97 5.73
C SER A 106 1.20 10.77 4.97
N VAL A 107 0.90 9.67 5.67
CA VAL A 107 0.23 8.54 5.03
C VAL A 107 -1.20 8.93 4.64
N GLN A 108 -1.71 8.35 3.57
CA GLN A 108 -3.03 8.66 3.06
C GLN A 108 -4.14 7.85 3.74
N GLY A 109 -3.78 6.90 4.58
CA GLY A 109 -4.75 6.13 5.36
C GLY A 109 -4.08 5.16 6.31
N PHE A 110 -4.83 4.76 7.35
CA PHE A 110 -4.37 3.81 8.34
C PHE A 110 -5.54 2.87 8.64
N PHE A 111 -5.38 1.60 8.29
CA PHE A 111 -6.42 0.60 8.43
C PHE A 111 -5.96 -0.54 9.32
N ILE A 112 -6.87 -1.02 10.16
CA ILE A 112 -6.64 -2.24 10.92
C ILE A 112 -7.24 -3.39 10.13
N LYS A 113 -6.46 -4.47 9.96
CA LYS A 113 -6.92 -5.67 9.26
C LYS A 113 -8.12 -6.27 9.98
N PRO A 114 -9.28 -6.38 9.34
CA PRO A 114 -10.44 -7.00 9.96
C PRO A 114 -10.23 -8.51 10.19
N ASN A 115 -10.98 -9.07 11.14
CA ASN A 115 -10.86 -10.48 11.51
C ASN A 115 -11.64 -11.43 10.61
N SER A 116 -12.60 -10.95 9.82
CA SER A 116 -13.37 -11.80 8.93
C SER A 116 -13.04 -11.51 7.47
N MET A 117 -13.16 -12.55 6.64
CA MET A 117 -12.95 -12.43 5.20
C MET A 117 -13.89 -11.40 4.57
N GLN A 118 -15.16 -11.40 4.98
CA GLN A 118 -16.14 -10.47 4.44
C GLN A 118 -15.79 -9.01 4.77
N ALA A 119 -15.39 -8.74 6.01
CA ALA A 119 -15.01 -7.40 6.43
C ALA A 119 -13.72 -6.94 5.73
N LEU A 120 -12.78 -7.87 5.56
CA LEU A 120 -11.52 -7.59 4.85
C LEU A 120 -11.79 -7.25 3.38
N GLU A 121 -12.63 -8.03 2.72
CA GLU A 121 -13.04 -7.77 1.34
C GLU A 121 -13.69 -6.39 1.21
N ASN A 122 -14.60 -6.06 2.13
CA ASN A 122 -15.27 -4.76 2.13
C ASN A 122 -14.29 -3.61 2.30
N THR A 123 -13.31 -3.77 3.18
CA THR A 123 -12.27 -2.75 3.40
C THR A 123 -11.42 -2.53 2.16
N ILE A 124 -10.94 -3.61 1.56
CA ILE A 124 -10.12 -3.54 0.33
C ILE A 124 -10.92 -2.88 -0.80
N LYS A 125 -12.17 -3.27 -0.95
CA LYS A 125 -13.04 -2.68 -1.97
C LYS A 125 -13.21 -1.18 -1.78
N LYS A 126 -13.44 -0.72 -0.55
CA LYS A 126 -13.56 0.72 -0.25
C LYS A 126 -12.28 1.48 -0.58
N ILE A 127 -11.13 0.91 -0.25
CA ILE A 127 -9.83 1.52 -0.54
C ILE A 127 -9.65 1.70 -2.04
N VAL A 128 -9.82 0.62 -2.79
CA VAL A 128 -9.59 0.64 -4.24
C VAL A 128 -10.56 1.58 -4.94
N GLU A 129 -11.84 1.51 -4.59
CA GLU A 129 -12.86 2.35 -5.23
C GLU A 129 -12.69 3.82 -4.89
N TYR A 130 -12.31 4.16 -3.67
CA TYR A 130 -12.00 5.54 -3.30
C TYR A 130 -10.90 6.12 -4.20
N TRP A 131 -9.79 5.40 -4.33
CA TRP A 131 -8.65 5.90 -5.09
C TRP A 131 -8.88 5.88 -6.60
N ARG A 132 -9.78 5.02 -7.08
CA ARG A 132 -10.19 5.05 -8.49
C ARG A 132 -11.00 6.32 -8.82
N GLU A 133 -11.69 6.88 -7.85
CA GLU A 133 -12.42 8.15 -8.03
C GLU A 133 -11.49 9.36 -7.97
N CYS A 134 -10.34 9.26 -7.32
CA CYS A 134 -9.39 10.36 -7.22
C CYS A 134 -8.73 10.63 -8.56
N ILE A 135 -8.38 11.90 -8.80
CA ILE A 135 -7.65 12.28 -10.01
C ILE A 135 -6.18 11.91 -9.85
N ALA A 136 -5.62 11.26 -10.84
CA ALA A 136 -4.21 10.87 -10.88
C ALA A 136 -3.43 11.78 -11.84
N PRO A 137 -2.13 12.05 -11.55
CA PRO A 137 -1.30 12.85 -12.47
C PRO A 137 -1.22 12.29 -13.88
N SER A 138 -1.28 10.95 -14.02
CA SER A 138 -1.25 10.28 -15.32
C SER A 138 -2.45 10.60 -16.22
N GLN A 139 -3.50 11.23 -15.68
CA GLN A 139 -4.66 11.67 -16.44
C GLN A 139 -4.42 12.99 -17.17
N TYR A 140 -3.32 13.66 -16.89
CA TYR A 140 -2.90 14.90 -17.52
C TYR A 140 -1.59 14.69 -18.29
N GLU A 141 -1.48 15.31 -19.40
CA GLU A 141 -0.25 15.28 -20.20
C GLU A 141 0.63 16.48 -19.94
#